data_fb7d4d23a2501ec3ecfc72cf30ebfdd3
#
_entry.id   fb7d4d23a2501ec3ecfc72cf30ebfdd3
#
_cell.length_a   1.000
_cell.length_b   1.000
_cell.length_c   1.000
_cell.angle_alpha   90.00
_cell.angle_beta   90.00
_cell.angle_gamma   90.00
#
_symmetry.space_group_name_H-M   'P 1'
#
loop_
_entity.id
_entity.type
_entity.pdbx_description
1 polymer ?
#
loop_
_entity_poly.entity_id
_entity_poly.type
_entity_poly.pdbx_seq_one_letter_code
_entity_poly.pdbx_strand_id
1 'polypeptide(L)'
;MAVLLGLAGCGAPDSRSTAPPTATSTASASGSVSSRPTSPAPGPSASPRPTSPRVAPSTTSAAPVVAGHSAWVSVSVATLWRSPSSPRAVDQQALTAPAGVRGWLGAMTLTDRRGLVDRADTQALLGDRVVVTSVQGSWVKVVVPDQPTPLDARGYPGWVPSRQLSATAPATATSVATVTARTAWLRADNAGAAPTTEVSFGTRLPVLTGAGGDWVRVGLPGGLTRRLARSSVAVHAAGSAARPATGLLLVQSAQAFTGLPYLWAGRSGFGFDCSGLTSLVYRVHGVTIPRDADAQMAAGRAVSSAGRGPGDLLFYATSSGYIHHVSMDAGAGLMVQSPATGKTVETIPVSTASYAAQYAGARRFLG
;
A
#
# COMPACT_ATOMS: atom_id res chain seq x y z
N MET A 1 25.75 -4.18 -18.77
CA MET A 1 27.08 -4.63 -18.31
C MET A 1 27.03 -4.68 -16.80
N ALA A 2 26.94 -5.89 -16.24
CA ALA A 2 26.79 -6.12 -14.81
C ALA A 2 28.17 -6.17 -14.16
N VAL A 3 28.35 -5.41 -13.07
CA VAL A 3 29.54 -5.54 -12.21
C VAL A 3 29.07 -6.13 -10.88
N LEU A 4 29.44 -7.39 -10.66
CA LEU A 4 29.41 -8.04 -9.36
C LEU A 4 30.55 -7.46 -8.50
N LEU A 5 30.27 -7.03 -7.29
CA LEU A 5 31.28 -6.90 -6.23
C LEU A 5 30.89 -7.84 -5.09
N GLY A 6 31.75 -8.85 -4.91
CA GLY A 6 31.72 -9.75 -3.78
C GLY A 6 32.26 -9.05 -2.51
N LEU A 7 31.70 -9.43 -1.38
CA LEU A 7 32.25 -9.14 -0.05
C LEU A 7 32.48 -10.45 0.66
N ALA A 8 33.75 -10.66 1.00
CA ALA A 8 34.30 -11.78 1.74
C ALA A 8 33.80 -11.82 3.19
N GLY A 9 33.73 -13.05 3.73
CA GLY A 9 33.29 -13.35 5.06
C GLY A 9 34.39 -13.18 6.12
N CYS A 10 33.96 -13.16 7.38
CA CYS A 10 34.74 -13.59 8.56
C CYS A 10 33.80 -14.29 9.53
N GLY A 11 34.06 -15.42 9.85
CA GLY A 11 34.28 -16.41 10.85
C GLY A 11 33.31 -16.45 12.03
N ALA A 12 32.78 -17.64 12.28
CA ALA A 12 32.06 -18.04 13.48
C ALA A 12 33.02 -18.21 14.69
N PRO A 13 32.47 -18.33 15.93
CA PRO A 13 32.59 -19.64 16.54
C PRO A 13 31.30 -20.22 17.13
N ASP A 14 31.31 -21.56 17.15
CA ASP A 14 30.35 -22.47 17.78
C ASP A 14 30.11 -22.20 19.26
N SER A 15 28.86 -22.40 19.70
CA SER A 15 28.56 -22.86 21.04
C SER A 15 27.34 -23.76 21.04
N ARG A 16 27.59 -25.00 21.41
CA ARG A 16 26.64 -26.08 21.69
C ARG A 16 25.76 -25.70 22.90
N SER A 17 24.48 -25.97 22.81
CA SER A 17 23.65 -26.16 24.00
C SER A 17 22.61 -27.25 23.77
N THR A 18 22.63 -28.14 24.70
CA THR A 18 21.95 -29.37 25.01
C THR A 18 20.42 -29.30 25.03
N ALA A 19 19.78 -30.35 24.54
CA ALA A 19 18.35 -30.62 24.68
C ALA A 19 18.03 -31.18 26.09
N PRO A 20 16.83 -30.96 26.61
CA PRO A 20 16.23 -31.76 27.67
C PRO A 20 15.08 -32.67 27.20
N PRO A 21 14.65 -33.64 28.03
CA PRO A 21 14.17 -34.92 27.57
C PRO A 21 12.65 -35.05 27.39
N THR A 22 12.27 -36.00 26.60
CA THR A 22 10.95 -36.61 26.39
C THR A 22 10.24 -37.03 27.67
N ALA A 23 8.97 -36.68 27.81
CA ALA A 23 8.05 -37.29 28.74
C ALA A 23 6.99 -38.10 28.02
N THR A 24 7.07 -39.41 28.24
CA THR A 24 6.10 -40.43 27.86
C THR A 24 4.88 -40.34 28.79
N SER A 25 3.67 -40.38 28.25
CA SER A 25 2.47 -40.68 29.05
C SER A 25 1.57 -41.66 28.28
N THR A 26 1.28 -42.71 29.02
CA THR A 26 0.63 -43.96 28.71
C THR A 26 -0.86 -43.83 28.38
N ALA A 27 -1.26 -44.72 27.47
CA ALA A 27 -2.65 -45.01 27.12
C ALA A 27 -3.40 -45.75 28.23
N SER A 28 -4.69 -45.47 28.35
CA SER A 28 -5.65 -46.41 28.95
C SER A 28 -6.93 -46.43 28.14
N ALA A 29 -7.25 -47.59 27.62
CA ALA A 29 -8.49 -47.98 26.97
C ALA A 29 -9.53 -48.43 27.98
N SER A 30 -10.80 -48.10 27.77
CA SER A 30 -11.97 -48.91 28.18
C SER A 30 -13.23 -48.24 27.60
N GLY A 31 -13.96 -48.98 26.83
CA GLY A 31 -15.24 -49.60 27.13
C GLY A 31 -16.31 -49.17 26.15
N SER A 32 -16.59 -49.98 25.14
CA SER A 32 -17.74 -49.91 24.25
C SER A 32 -19.03 -50.32 24.99
N VAL A 33 -20.11 -49.52 24.82
CA VAL A 33 -21.49 -50.02 24.94
C VAL A 33 -22.30 -49.49 23.74
N SER A 34 -22.73 -50.49 22.94
CA SER A 34 -23.67 -50.34 21.83
C SER A 34 -25.08 -50.20 22.34
N SER A 35 -25.80 -49.17 21.96
CA SER A 35 -27.27 -49.11 22.04
C SER A 35 -27.84 -48.56 20.75
N ARG A 36 -28.56 -49.43 20.08
CA ARG A 36 -29.35 -49.22 18.84
C ARG A 36 -30.62 -48.43 19.18
N PRO A 37 -30.94 -47.35 18.52
CA PRO A 37 -32.28 -46.75 18.62
C PRO A 37 -33.23 -47.33 17.53
N THR A 38 -34.41 -47.73 17.97
CA THR A 38 -35.57 -48.14 17.18
C THR A 38 -36.15 -46.97 16.37
N SER A 39 -36.51 -47.27 15.12
CA SER A 39 -37.22 -46.33 14.21
C SER A 39 -38.64 -46.05 14.73
N PRO A 40 -39.14 -44.81 14.69
CA PRO A 40 -40.55 -44.49 14.78
C PRO A 40 -41.24 -44.53 13.40
N ALA A 41 -42.51 -44.88 13.41
CA ALA A 41 -43.41 -45.05 12.29
C ALA A 41 -43.71 -43.75 11.53
N PRO A 42 -44.16 -43.80 10.24
CA PRO A 42 -44.40 -42.64 9.41
C PRO A 42 -45.68 -41.90 9.83
N GLY A 43 -45.54 -40.58 10.07
CA GLY A 43 -46.62 -39.65 10.24
C GLY A 43 -47.19 -39.13 8.89
N PRO A 44 -48.37 -38.52 8.85
CA PRO A 44 -49.08 -38.22 7.62
C PRO A 44 -48.46 -37.14 6.76
N SER A 45 -48.54 -37.38 5.46
CA SER A 45 -48.04 -36.53 4.36
C SER A 45 -48.60 -35.11 4.44
N ALA A 46 -47.74 -34.12 4.61
CA ALA A 46 -48.08 -32.70 4.47
C ALA A 46 -47.96 -32.29 2.99
N SER A 47 -49.03 -31.70 2.45
CA SER A 47 -49.08 -31.13 1.12
C SER A 47 -48.00 -30.07 0.87
N PRO A 48 -47.40 -29.99 -0.31
CA PRO A 48 -46.37 -29.02 -0.60
C PRO A 48 -46.93 -27.60 -0.63
N ARG A 49 -46.35 -26.74 0.22
CA ARG A 49 -46.58 -25.30 0.21
C ARG A 49 -45.96 -24.72 -1.07
N PRO A 50 -46.64 -23.81 -1.80
CA PRO A 50 -46.06 -23.21 -3.00
C PRO A 50 -44.79 -22.40 -2.62
N THR A 51 -43.67 -22.81 -3.18
CA THR A 51 -42.39 -22.07 -3.08
C THR A 51 -42.47 -20.87 -4.01
N SER A 52 -42.51 -19.67 -3.41
CA SER A 52 -42.29 -18.43 -4.17
C SER A 52 -40.95 -18.50 -4.89
N PRO A 53 -40.84 -18.06 -6.15
CA PRO A 53 -39.57 -18.07 -6.87
C PRO A 53 -38.57 -17.19 -6.13
N ARG A 54 -37.46 -17.80 -5.68
CA ARG A 54 -36.32 -17.11 -5.14
C ARG A 54 -35.70 -16.31 -6.29
N VAL A 55 -35.96 -15.01 -6.31
CA VAL A 55 -35.24 -14.08 -7.23
C VAL A 55 -33.77 -14.20 -6.91
N ALA A 56 -33.03 -14.82 -7.81
CA ALA A 56 -31.57 -14.82 -7.73
C ALA A 56 -31.07 -13.36 -7.79
N PRO A 57 -30.11 -12.96 -6.95
CA PRO A 57 -29.53 -11.63 -7.07
C PRO A 57 -28.96 -11.48 -8.48
N SER A 58 -29.46 -10.50 -9.22
CA SER A 58 -28.93 -10.13 -10.53
C SER A 58 -27.46 -9.73 -10.32
N THR A 59 -26.53 -10.59 -10.68
CA THR A 59 -25.13 -10.24 -10.79
C THR A 59 -24.99 -9.31 -11.99
N THR A 60 -25.11 -8.02 -11.74
CA THR A 60 -24.71 -7.02 -12.74
C THR A 60 -23.22 -7.24 -12.98
N SER A 61 -22.88 -7.82 -14.13
CA SER A 61 -21.50 -8.01 -14.54
C SER A 61 -20.81 -6.63 -14.54
N ALA A 62 -19.72 -6.51 -13.78
CA ALA A 62 -18.96 -5.27 -13.76
C ALA A 62 -18.49 -4.94 -15.19
N ALA A 63 -18.59 -3.67 -15.58
CA ALA A 63 -18.14 -3.23 -16.89
C ALA A 63 -16.63 -3.57 -17.07
N PRO A 64 -16.23 -4.06 -18.25
CA PRO A 64 -14.84 -4.43 -18.51
C PRO A 64 -13.95 -3.20 -18.51
N VAL A 65 -12.72 -3.39 -18.05
CA VAL A 65 -11.65 -2.39 -18.16
C VAL A 65 -11.10 -2.42 -19.58
N VAL A 66 -11.09 -1.26 -20.27
CA VAL A 66 -10.81 -1.14 -21.70
C VAL A 66 -9.65 -0.16 -21.94
N ALA A 67 -8.77 -0.49 -22.89
CA ALA A 67 -7.66 0.40 -23.30
C ALA A 67 -8.18 1.76 -23.81
N GLY A 68 -7.43 2.82 -23.56
CA GLY A 68 -7.79 4.20 -23.87
C GLY A 68 -8.72 4.87 -22.85
N HIS A 69 -9.25 4.15 -21.88
CA HIS A 69 -10.20 4.66 -20.90
C HIS A 69 -9.59 4.77 -19.49
N SER A 70 -10.23 5.57 -18.65
CA SER A 70 -9.92 5.61 -17.22
C SER A 70 -10.51 4.41 -16.51
N ALA A 71 -9.78 3.94 -15.50
CA ALA A 71 -10.25 2.99 -14.50
C ALA A 71 -9.80 3.45 -13.10
N TRP A 72 -10.30 2.79 -12.07
CA TRP A 72 -10.01 3.15 -10.68
C TRP A 72 -9.56 1.91 -9.91
N VAL A 73 -8.53 2.06 -9.10
CA VAL A 73 -8.07 1.00 -8.21
C VAL A 73 -9.19 0.63 -7.25
N SER A 74 -9.61 -0.63 -7.26
CA SER A 74 -10.74 -1.16 -6.47
C SER A 74 -10.30 -2.01 -5.27
N VAL A 75 -9.00 -2.18 -5.06
CA VAL A 75 -8.39 -2.89 -3.92
C VAL A 75 -7.63 -1.90 -3.03
N SER A 76 -7.32 -2.31 -1.80
CA SER A 76 -6.59 -1.48 -0.83
C SER A 76 -5.32 -0.85 -1.41
N VAL A 77 -4.48 -1.70 -2.01
CA VAL A 77 -3.25 -1.31 -2.70
C VAL A 77 -3.08 -2.21 -3.92
N ALA A 78 -2.91 -1.63 -5.08
CA ALA A 78 -2.48 -2.31 -6.30
C ALA A 78 -0.99 -2.05 -6.53
N THR A 79 -0.19 -3.11 -6.57
CA THR A 79 1.23 -3.02 -6.94
C THR A 79 1.34 -2.99 -8.46
N LEU A 80 2.08 -2.01 -9.00
CA LEU A 80 2.38 -1.92 -10.42
C LEU A 80 3.65 -2.74 -10.70
N TRP A 81 3.47 -3.78 -11.50
CA TRP A 81 4.51 -4.72 -11.91
C TRP A 81 5.14 -4.31 -13.23
N ARG A 82 6.41 -4.65 -13.45
CA ARG A 82 7.11 -4.38 -14.73
C ARG A 82 6.52 -5.15 -15.89
N SER A 83 6.03 -6.37 -15.63
CA SER A 83 5.35 -7.20 -16.63
C SER A 83 4.35 -8.14 -15.96
N PRO A 84 3.43 -8.78 -16.72
CA PRO A 84 2.55 -9.84 -16.20
C PRO A 84 3.29 -11.06 -15.63
N SER A 85 4.52 -11.31 -16.05
CA SER A 85 5.36 -12.42 -15.59
C SER A 85 6.30 -12.05 -14.42
N SER A 86 6.33 -10.79 -14.00
CA SER A 86 7.20 -10.33 -12.91
C SER A 86 6.85 -10.91 -11.53
N PRO A 87 5.56 -11.12 -11.16
CA PRO A 87 5.22 -11.69 -9.86
C PRO A 87 5.67 -13.14 -9.71
N ARG A 88 6.09 -13.49 -8.50
CA ARG A 88 6.52 -14.84 -8.09
C ARG A 88 5.37 -15.54 -7.35
N ALA A 89 5.56 -16.82 -7.03
CA ALA A 89 4.59 -17.58 -6.22
C ALA A 89 4.30 -16.92 -4.87
N VAL A 90 5.32 -16.36 -4.20
CA VAL A 90 5.17 -15.64 -2.92
C VAL A 90 4.35 -14.34 -3.06
N ASP A 91 4.24 -13.78 -4.26
CA ASP A 91 3.54 -12.52 -4.51
C ASP A 91 2.03 -12.69 -4.78
N GLN A 92 1.50 -13.93 -4.79
CA GLN A 92 0.12 -14.22 -5.18
C GLN A 92 -0.93 -13.42 -4.39
N GLN A 93 -0.72 -13.18 -3.09
CA GLN A 93 -1.66 -12.41 -2.26
C GLN A 93 -1.72 -10.93 -2.67
N ALA A 94 -0.64 -10.37 -3.24
CA ALA A 94 -0.65 -9.02 -3.79
C ALA A 94 -1.50 -8.91 -5.07
N LEU A 95 -1.81 -10.03 -5.74
CA LEU A 95 -2.54 -10.09 -7.01
C LEU A 95 -4.04 -10.35 -6.84
N THR A 96 -4.52 -10.65 -5.62
CA THR A 96 -5.93 -10.95 -5.36
C THR A 96 -6.82 -9.71 -5.34
N ALA A 97 -8.14 -9.92 -5.40
CA ALA A 97 -9.14 -8.90 -5.11
C ALA A 97 -10.20 -9.49 -4.15
N PRO A 98 -10.22 -9.03 -2.88
CA PRO A 98 -9.40 -7.97 -2.29
C PRO A 98 -7.91 -8.36 -2.20
N ALA A 99 -7.02 -7.36 -2.27
CA ALA A 99 -5.58 -7.58 -2.17
C ALA A 99 -5.19 -7.93 -0.73
N GLY A 100 -4.50 -9.07 -0.56
CA GLY A 100 -4.02 -9.57 0.73
C GLY A 100 -2.68 -8.95 1.15
N VAL A 101 -2.60 -7.61 1.25
CA VAL A 101 -1.32 -6.89 1.43
C VAL A 101 -0.54 -7.35 2.66
N ARG A 102 -1.19 -7.48 3.83
CA ARG A 102 -0.50 -7.92 5.05
C ARG A 102 -0.02 -9.36 4.97
N GLY A 103 -0.83 -10.25 4.39
CA GLY A 103 -0.43 -11.64 4.17
C GLY A 103 0.75 -11.74 3.19
N TRP A 104 0.74 -10.96 2.09
CA TRP A 104 1.87 -10.86 1.17
C TRP A 104 3.15 -10.42 1.88
N LEU A 105 3.07 -9.31 2.63
CA LEU A 105 4.23 -8.80 3.37
C LEU A 105 4.73 -9.78 4.44
N GLY A 106 3.84 -10.51 5.09
CA GLY A 106 4.17 -11.53 6.09
C GLY A 106 4.76 -12.81 5.50
N ALA A 107 4.40 -13.16 4.27
CA ALA A 107 4.93 -14.34 3.57
C ALA A 107 6.35 -14.15 3.02
N MET A 108 6.77 -12.90 2.78
CA MET A 108 8.07 -12.61 2.19
C MET A 108 9.20 -12.69 3.23
N THR A 109 10.20 -13.52 2.95
CA THR A 109 11.51 -13.48 3.60
C THR A 109 12.26 -12.20 3.21
N LEU A 110 13.39 -11.93 3.86
CA LEU A 110 14.27 -10.81 3.48
C LEU A 110 14.79 -10.94 2.04
N THR A 111 15.09 -12.18 1.61
CA THR A 111 15.51 -12.47 0.23
C THR A 111 14.37 -12.18 -0.75
N ASP A 112 13.13 -12.57 -0.42
CA ASP A 112 11.97 -12.25 -1.25
C ASP A 112 11.75 -10.75 -1.39
N ARG A 113 11.89 -9.99 -0.30
CA ARG A 113 11.79 -8.53 -0.33
C ARG A 113 12.87 -7.88 -1.20
N ARG A 114 14.12 -8.37 -1.16
CA ARG A 114 15.19 -7.93 -2.06
C ARG A 114 14.89 -8.26 -3.52
N GLY A 115 14.29 -9.42 -3.76
CA GLY A 115 13.89 -9.86 -5.10
C GLY A 115 12.70 -9.10 -5.72
N LEU A 116 12.14 -8.07 -5.07
CA LEU A 116 11.16 -7.16 -5.69
C LEU A 116 11.83 -6.15 -6.64
N VAL A 117 13.12 -5.90 -6.47
CA VAL A 117 13.91 -5.09 -7.41
C VAL A 117 13.75 -5.69 -8.82
N ASP A 118 13.56 -4.84 -9.81
CA ASP A 118 13.30 -5.20 -11.22
C ASP A 118 12.00 -5.96 -11.48
N ARG A 119 11.12 -6.11 -10.49
CA ARG A 119 9.81 -6.76 -10.62
C ARG A 119 8.64 -5.81 -10.44
N ALA A 120 8.73 -4.90 -9.47
CA ALA A 120 7.70 -3.92 -9.15
C ALA A 120 8.34 -2.53 -9.04
N ASP A 121 7.59 -1.50 -9.42
CA ASP A 121 8.12 -0.14 -9.49
C ASP A 121 7.35 0.85 -8.61
N THR A 122 6.05 0.65 -8.38
CA THR A 122 5.26 1.53 -7.51
C THR A 122 3.96 0.87 -7.04
N GLN A 123 3.19 1.60 -6.23
CA GLN A 123 1.86 1.23 -5.76
C GLN A 123 0.85 2.34 -6.04
N ALA A 124 -0.39 1.96 -6.36
CA ALA A 124 -1.55 2.83 -6.41
C ALA A 124 -2.58 2.42 -5.34
N LEU A 125 -3.29 3.38 -4.76
CA LEU A 125 -4.18 3.18 -3.63
C LEU A 125 -5.63 3.09 -4.07
N LEU A 126 -6.48 2.50 -3.25
CA LEU A 126 -7.93 2.44 -3.47
C LEU A 126 -8.49 3.82 -3.85
N GLY A 127 -9.23 3.88 -4.95
CA GLY A 127 -9.80 5.11 -5.48
C GLY A 127 -8.87 5.91 -6.40
N ASP A 128 -7.58 5.59 -6.48
CA ASP A 128 -6.67 6.25 -7.43
C ASP A 128 -7.15 5.96 -8.86
N ARG A 129 -7.25 7.03 -9.66
CA ARG A 129 -7.55 6.94 -11.09
C ARG A 129 -6.30 6.48 -11.84
N VAL A 130 -6.51 5.58 -12.78
CA VAL A 130 -5.48 5.14 -13.74
C VAL A 130 -6.00 5.30 -15.16
N VAL A 131 -5.11 5.45 -16.11
CA VAL A 131 -5.44 5.39 -17.54
C VAL A 131 -4.94 4.07 -18.09
N VAL A 132 -5.84 3.29 -18.67
CA VAL A 132 -5.52 1.99 -19.26
C VAL A 132 -4.86 2.20 -20.61
N THR A 133 -3.66 1.65 -20.79
CA THR A 133 -2.90 1.77 -22.05
C THR A 133 -2.96 0.52 -22.90
N SER A 134 -3.06 -0.67 -22.29
CA SER A 134 -3.31 -1.92 -23.00
C SER A 134 -3.92 -2.98 -22.06
N VAL A 135 -4.51 -4.03 -22.67
CA VAL A 135 -5.08 -5.18 -21.99
C VAL A 135 -4.45 -6.45 -22.56
N GLN A 136 -3.98 -7.35 -21.68
CA GLN A 136 -3.38 -8.63 -22.07
C GLN A 136 -3.90 -9.72 -21.13
N GLY A 137 -4.88 -10.48 -21.60
CA GLY A 137 -5.55 -11.50 -20.80
C GLY A 137 -6.15 -10.92 -19.51
N SER A 138 -5.73 -11.42 -18.38
CA SER A 138 -6.14 -10.92 -17.04
C SER A 138 -5.30 -9.75 -16.51
N TRP A 139 -4.41 -9.17 -17.32
CA TRP A 139 -3.54 -8.08 -16.97
C TRP A 139 -3.83 -6.82 -17.77
N VAL A 140 -3.59 -5.67 -17.13
CA VAL A 140 -3.81 -4.36 -17.72
C VAL A 140 -2.56 -3.52 -17.51
N LYS A 141 -2.04 -2.93 -18.60
CA LYS A 141 -1.01 -1.89 -18.48
C LYS A 141 -1.70 -0.56 -18.25
N VAL A 142 -1.27 0.14 -17.22
CA VAL A 142 -1.84 1.42 -16.82
C VAL A 142 -0.75 2.48 -16.68
N VAL A 143 -1.16 3.75 -16.67
CA VAL A 143 -0.37 4.85 -16.10
C VAL A 143 -1.15 5.46 -14.94
N VAL A 144 -0.43 5.90 -13.90
CA VAL A 144 -0.99 6.55 -12.70
C VAL A 144 -0.70 8.05 -12.78
N PRO A 145 -1.67 8.91 -13.16
CA PRO A 145 -1.42 10.35 -13.37
C PRO A 145 -0.92 11.09 -12.13
N ASP A 146 -1.34 10.66 -10.94
CA ASP A 146 -0.92 11.26 -9.67
C ASP A 146 0.53 10.91 -9.26
N GLN A 147 1.28 10.23 -10.12
CA GLN A 147 2.69 9.86 -9.92
C GLN A 147 3.51 10.29 -11.12
N PRO A 148 3.93 11.56 -11.20
CA PRO A 148 4.78 12.04 -12.29
C PRO A 148 6.10 11.27 -12.37
N THR A 149 6.55 11.04 -13.59
CA THR A 149 7.78 10.31 -13.92
C THR A 149 8.29 10.72 -15.29
N PRO A 150 9.58 10.63 -15.60
CA PRO A 150 10.09 10.79 -16.95
C PRO A 150 9.77 9.61 -17.88
N LEU A 151 9.29 8.47 -17.35
CA LEU A 151 9.01 7.25 -18.12
C LEU A 151 7.80 7.41 -19.06
N ASP A 152 6.79 8.18 -18.65
CA ASP A 152 5.59 8.47 -19.45
C ASP A 152 4.98 9.80 -18.97
N ALA A 153 4.81 10.76 -19.87
CA ALA A 153 4.28 12.08 -19.56
C ALA A 153 2.84 12.07 -18.97
N ARG A 154 2.10 10.96 -19.15
CA ARG A 154 0.73 10.79 -18.60
C ARG A 154 0.72 10.34 -17.15
N GLY A 155 1.84 9.85 -16.61
CA GLY A 155 1.99 9.32 -15.26
C GLY A 155 2.78 8.01 -15.19
N TYR A 156 2.89 7.42 -14.02
CA TYR A 156 3.75 6.26 -13.78
C TYR A 156 3.20 4.98 -14.43
N PRO A 157 3.95 4.32 -15.35
CA PRO A 157 3.47 3.15 -16.06
C PRO A 157 3.70 1.86 -15.25
N GLY A 158 2.86 0.83 -15.49
CA GLY A 158 3.07 -0.51 -14.96
C GLY A 158 1.89 -1.44 -15.23
N TRP A 159 2.04 -2.70 -14.86
CA TRP A 159 1.03 -3.74 -15.04
C TRP A 159 0.33 -4.09 -13.74
N VAL A 160 -0.99 -4.20 -13.79
CA VAL A 160 -1.82 -4.66 -12.66
C VAL A 160 -2.80 -5.74 -13.12
N PRO A 161 -3.23 -6.68 -12.26
CA PRO A 161 -4.33 -7.58 -12.56
C PRO A 161 -5.62 -6.79 -12.83
N SER A 162 -6.33 -7.12 -13.92
CA SER A 162 -7.59 -6.43 -14.28
C SER A 162 -8.63 -6.47 -13.16
N ARG A 163 -8.66 -7.57 -12.38
CA ARG A 163 -9.55 -7.75 -11.20
C ARG A 163 -9.34 -6.72 -10.08
N GLN A 164 -8.23 -5.98 -10.09
CA GLN A 164 -7.92 -4.95 -9.11
C GLN A 164 -8.39 -3.56 -9.52
N LEU A 165 -9.01 -3.46 -10.69
CA LEU A 165 -9.53 -2.22 -11.24
C LEU A 165 -11.05 -2.28 -11.40
N SER A 166 -11.69 -1.13 -11.36
CA SER A 166 -13.08 -0.91 -11.72
C SER A 166 -13.16 0.08 -12.88
N ALA A 167 -13.94 -0.24 -13.90
CA ALA A 167 -14.31 0.71 -14.95
C ALA A 167 -15.31 1.77 -14.46
N THR A 168 -16.00 1.49 -13.34
CA THR A 168 -16.96 2.43 -12.74
C THR A 168 -16.25 3.32 -11.73
N ALA A 169 -16.30 4.63 -11.97
CA ALA A 169 -15.78 5.66 -11.07
C ALA A 169 -16.46 5.60 -9.69
N PRO A 170 -15.78 6.03 -8.63
CA PRO A 170 -16.47 6.37 -7.40
C PRO A 170 -17.44 7.55 -7.62
N ALA A 171 -18.42 7.72 -6.75
CA ALA A 171 -19.37 8.82 -6.84
C ALA A 171 -18.67 10.17 -6.89
N THR A 172 -19.23 11.12 -7.62
CA THR A 172 -18.76 12.51 -7.58
C THR A 172 -19.22 13.18 -6.29
N ALA A 173 -18.32 13.90 -5.63
CA ALA A 173 -18.63 14.63 -4.40
C ALA A 173 -17.82 15.92 -4.31
N THR A 174 -18.35 16.92 -3.60
CA THR A 174 -17.66 18.19 -3.32
C THR A 174 -16.63 18.08 -2.20
N SER A 175 -16.68 17.00 -1.42
CA SER A 175 -15.75 16.71 -0.33
C SER A 175 -15.11 15.33 -0.47
N VAL A 176 -13.88 15.23 -0.01
CA VAL A 176 -13.05 14.02 -0.04
C VAL A 176 -12.60 13.68 1.38
N ALA A 177 -12.66 12.42 1.75
CA ALA A 177 -12.04 11.88 2.94
C ALA A 177 -10.66 11.30 2.54
N THR A 178 -9.59 11.85 3.08
CA THR A 178 -8.23 11.33 2.94
C THR A 178 -7.82 10.65 4.23
N VAL A 179 -7.38 9.40 4.14
CA VAL A 179 -6.85 8.67 5.29
C VAL A 179 -5.55 9.32 5.76
N THR A 180 -5.52 9.79 7.01
CA THR A 180 -4.38 10.45 7.66
C THR A 180 -3.76 9.62 8.77
N ALA A 181 -4.40 8.54 9.22
CA ALA A 181 -3.81 7.49 10.03
C ALA A 181 -2.88 6.60 9.18
N ARG A 182 -1.97 5.84 9.79
CA ARG A 182 -1.10 4.89 9.05
C ARG A 182 -1.93 3.98 8.15
N THR A 183 -3.01 3.42 8.69
CA THR A 183 -4.05 2.68 7.98
C THR A 183 -5.40 2.96 8.62
N ALA A 184 -6.49 2.65 7.92
CA ALA A 184 -7.85 2.74 8.42
C ALA A 184 -8.67 1.56 7.92
N TRP A 185 -9.75 1.22 8.64
CA TRP A 185 -10.63 0.12 8.28
C TRP A 185 -11.93 0.62 7.67
N LEU A 186 -12.19 0.22 6.43
CA LEU A 186 -13.51 0.30 5.83
C LEU A 186 -14.47 -0.69 6.50
N ARG A 187 -15.71 -0.25 6.70
CA ARG A 187 -16.80 -1.08 7.20
C ARG A 187 -18.01 -0.96 6.29
N ALA A 188 -18.91 -1.94 6.29
CA ALA A 188 -20.21 -1.78 5.64
C ALA A 188 -20.96 -0.58 6.25
N ASP A 189 -21.85 0.01 5.45
CA ASP A 189 -22.56 1.23 5.82
C ASP A 189 -23.79 0.95 6.71
N ASN A 190 -23.61 0.19 7.78
CA ASN A 190 -24.60 -0.14 8.78
C ASN A 190 -23.99 -0.17 10.20
N ALA A 191 -24.81 0.07 11.21
CA ALA A 191 -24.40 0.03 12.60
C ALA A 191 -23.82 -1.35 12.96
N GLY A 192 -22.74 -1.37 13.76
CA GLY A 192 -22.11 -2.62 14.24
C GLY A 192 -21.33 -3.42 13.19
N ALA A 193 -21.25 -2.97 11.91
CA ALA A 193 -20.55 -3.71 10.87
C ALA A 193 -19.08 -3.98 11.22
N ALA A 194 -18.64 -5.21 10.99
CA ALA A 194 -17.23 -5.60 11.12
C ALA A 194 -16.33 -4.91 10.09
N PRO A 195 -15.03 -4.76 10.38
CA PRO A 195 -14.04 -4.30 9.39
C PRO A 195 -14.04 -5.21 8.16
N THR A 196 -13.96 -4.63 6.96
CA THR A 196 -13.93 -5.39 5.70
C THR A 196 -12.61 -5.28 4.96
N THR A 197 -12.09 -4.07 4.84
CA THR A 197 -10.87 -3.78 4.07
C THR A 197 -10.02 -2.77 4.81
N GLU A 198 -8.77 -3.09 5.03
CA GLU A 198 -7.80 -2.14 5.57
C GLU A 198 -7.25 -1.30 4.42
N VAL A 199 -7.29 0.04 4.55
CA VAL A 199 -6.84 1.00 3.54
C VAL A 199 -5.68 1.83 4.08
N SER A 200 -4.83 2.29 3.17
CA SER A 200 -3.58 3.00 3.45
C SER A 200 -3.78 4.47 3.79
N PHE A 201 -2.85 5.05 4.56
CA PHE A 201 -2.55 6.48 4.51
C PHE A 201 -2.53 6.99 3.07
N GLY A 202 -3.11 8.15 2.83
CA GLY A 202 -3.20 8.75 1.50
C GLY A 202 -4.33 8.22 0.62
N THR A 203 -5.10 7.20 1.04
CA THR A 203 -6.33 6.77 0.35
C THR A 203 -7.34 7.94 0.35
N ARG A 204 -7.88 8.27 -0.84
CA ARG A 204 -8.77 9.42 -1.07
C ARG A 204 -10.10 8.93 -1.63
N LEU A 205 -11.18 9.14 -0.91
CA LEU A 205 -12.53 8.67 -1.29
C LEU A 205 -13.55 9.81 -1.18
N PRO A 206 -14.49 9.92 -2.13
CA PRO A 206 -15.55 10.91 -2.07
C PRO A 206 -16.43 10.71 -0.84
N VAL A 207 -16.75 11.79 -0.16
CA VAL A 207 -17.66 11.80 0.99
C VAL A 207 -19.10 11.85 0.51
N LEU A 208 -19.91 10.91 0.96
CA LEU A 208 -21.33 10.84 0.68
C LEU A 208 -22.12 11.46 1.83
N THR A 209 -23.30 12.02 1.52
CA THR A 209 -24.22 12.55 2.53
C THR A 209 -24.75 11.48 3.46
N GLY A 210 -25.22 11.87 4.65
CA GLY A 210 -25.90 10.97 5.59
C GLY A 210 -25.02 10.28 6.62
N ALA A 211 -23.71 10.58 6.71
CA ALA A 211 -22.89 10.16 7.84
C ALA A 211 -22.72 11.32 8.83
N GLY A 212 -22.89 11.03 10.11
CA GLY A 212 -22.67 11.95 11.23
C GLY A 212 -21.89 11.25 12.36
N GLY A 213 -21.50 12.03 13.36
CA GLY A 213 -20.78 11.51 14.52
C GLY A 213 -19.40 10.95 14.17
N ASP A 214 -19.09 9.77 14.67
CA ASP A 214 -17.77 9.14 14.60
C ASP A 214 -17.43 8.51 13.23
N TRP A 215 -18.32 8.60 12.25
CA TRP A 215 -18.16 7.95 10.96
C TRP A 215 -18.25 8.92 9.78
N VAL A 216 -17.46 8.64 8.76
CA VAL A 216 -17.53 9.30 7.45
C VAL A 216 -17.97 8.27 6.42
N ARG A 217 -19.08 8.54 5.74
CA ARG A 217 -19.62 7.73 4.66
C ARG A 217 -18.90 8.04 3.36
N VAL A 218 -18.39 7.01 2.68
CA VAL A 218 -17.57 7.19 1.49
C VAL A 218 -18.01 6.29 0.34
N GLY A 219 -17.86 6.79 -0.89
CA GLY A 219 -18.09 6.04 -2.12
C GLY A 219 -16.80 5.37 -2.60
N LEU A 220 -16.91 4.11 -3.04
CA LEU A 220 -15.82 3.34 -3.62
C LEU A 220 -16.01 3.18 -5.14
N PRO A 221 -14.92 2.90 -5.88
CA PRO A 221 -15.05 2.41 -7.26
C PRO A 221 -15.98 1.19 -7.34
N GLY A 222 -16.76 1.10 -8.42
CA GLY A 222 -17.78 0.07 -8.55
C GLY A 222 -19.11 0.40 -7.85
N GLY A 223 -19.30 1.61 -7.33
CA GLY A 223 -20.56 2.10 -6.74
C GLY A 223 -20.84 1.63 -5.32
N LEU A 224 -19.90 0.97 -4.67
CA LEU A 224 -20.06 0.52 -3.29
C LEU A 224 -19.97 1.68 -2.30
N THR A 225 -20.78 1.62 -1.24
CA THR A 225 -20.72 2.55 -0.11
C THR A 225 -20.10 1.86 1.10
N ARG A 226 -19.22 2.58 1.79
CA ARG A 226 -18.56 2.15 3.03
C ARG A 226 -18.48 3.33 4.00
N ARG A 227 -18.00 3.07 5.23
CA ARG A 227 -17.69 4.11 6.21
C ARG A 227 -16.28 3.92 6.78
N LEU A 228 -15.67 5.05 7.13
CA LEU A 228 -14.39 5.16 7.83
C LEU A 228 -14.61 5.86 9.17
N ALA A 229 -13.79 5.49 10.17
CA ALA A 229 -13.78 6.25 11.41
C ALA A 229 -13.30 7.69 11.14
N ARG A 230 -14.03 8.68 11.64
CA ARG A 230 -13.70 10.11 11.47
C ARG A 230 -12.32 10.46 12.02
N SER A 231 -11.90 9.81 13.10
CA SER A 231 -10.57 9.97 13.70
C SER A 231 -9.41 9.52 12.80
N SER A 232 -9.69 8.70 11.76
CA SER A 232 -8.68 8.17 10.86
C SER A 232 -8.51 8.97 9.56
N VAL A 233 -9.34 10.00 9.35
CA VAL A 233 -9.39 10.75 8.08
C VAL A 233 -9.43 12.25 8.30
N ALA A 234 -8.92 13.00 7.31
CA ALA A 234 -9.24 14.39 7.12
C ALA A 234 -10.30 14.52 6.03
N VAL A 235 -11.38 15.24 6.32
CA VAL A 235 -12.41 15.62 5.33
C VAL A 235 -12.14 17.04 4.86
N HIS A 236 -12.01 17.21 3.55
CA HIS A 236 -11.67 18.49 2.92
C HIS A 236 -12.39 18.65 1.58
N ALA A 237 -12.40 19.86 1.03
CA ALA A 237 -12.99 20.11 -0.29
C ALA A 237 -12.25 19.29 -1.38
N ALA A 238 -12.97 18.81 -2.38
CA ALA A 238 -12.37 18.19 -3.54
C ALA A 238 -11.40 19.17 -4.22
N GLY A 239 -10.20 18.68 -4.55
CA GLY A 239 -9.13 19.51 -5.13
C GLY A 239 -8.25 20.26 -4.12
N SER A 240 -8.60 20.29 -2.83
CA SER A 240 -7.74 20.86 -1.80
C SER A 240 -6.85 19.83 -1.12
N ALA A 241 -5.90 20.28 -0.30
CA ALA A 241 -5.04 19.41 0.50
C ALA A 241 -5.77 18.85 1.73
N ALA A 242 -5.43 17.63 2.14
CA ALA A 242 -5.93 17.03 3.37
C ALA A 242 -5.27 17.63 4.62
N ARG A 243 -4.05 18.13 4.48
CA ARG A 243 -3.26 18.80 5.54
C ARG A 243 -2.53 20.00 4.94
N PRO A 244 -2.23 21.05 5.73
CA PRO A 244 -1.40 22.15 5.26
C PRO A 244 0.00 21.69 4.82
N ALA A 245 0.53 22.32 3.77
CA ALA A 245 1.85 22.03 3.23
C ALA A 245 2.93 22.88 3.94
N THR A 246 3.29 22.52 5.17
CA THR A 246 4.43 23.11 5.87
C THR A 246 5.50 22.06 6.13
N GLY A 247 6.77 22.47 6.15
CA GLY A 247 7.88 21.53 6.33
C GLY A 247 7.75 20.69 7.60
N LEU A 248 7.37 21.29 8.72
CA LEU A 248 7.16 20.56 9.98
C LEU A 248 6.05 19.52 9.90
N LEU A 249 4.93 19.83 9.24
CA LEU A 249 3.82 18.90 9.10
C LEU A 249 4.14 17.75 8.14
N LEU A 250 4.94 18.00 7.11
CA LEU A 250 5.50 16.95 6.25
C LEU A 250 6.36 15.99 7.07
N VAL A 251 7.28 16.52 7.87
CA VAL A 251 8.16 15.74 8.76
C VAL A 251 7.34 14.90 9.75
N GLN A 252 6.37 15.50 10.43
CA GLN A 252 5.47 14.77 11.35
C GLN A 252 4.72 13.64 10.65
N SER A 253 4.25 13.87 9.43
CA SER A 253 3.58 12.83 8.64
C SER A 253 4.53 11.70 8.24
N ALA A 254 5.78 11.98 7.91
CA ALA A 254 6.79 10.97 7.61
C ALA A 254 7.20 10.19 8.88
N GLN A 255 7.45 10.88 9.98
CA GLN A 255 7.81 10.30 11.27
C GLN A 255 6.71 9.42 11.88
N ALA A 256 5.44 9.68 11.53
CA ALA A 256 4.34 8.81 11.92
C ALA A 256 4.54 7.35 11.46
N PHE A 257 5.44 7.07 10.51
CA PHE A 257 5.77 5.74 10.02
C PHE A 257 7.03 5.13 10.64
N THR A 258 7.69 5.78 11.60
CA THR A 258 8.86 5.22 12.29
C THR A 258 8.61 3.77 12.72
N GLY A 259 9.56 2.89 12.42
CA GLY A 259 9.46 1.45 12.66
C GLY A 259 8.75 0.65 11.56
N LEU A 260 8.13 1.29 10.56
CA LEU A 260 7.51 0.56 9.43
C LEU A 260 8.60 -0.03 8.53
N PRO A 261 8.56 -1.35 8.22
CA PRO A 261 9.55 -1.96 7.36
C PRO A 261 9.60 -1.35 5.96
N TYR A 262 10.81 -1.18 5.43
CA TYR A 262 11.03 -0.80 4.05
C TYR A 262 10.40 -1.84 3.10
N LEU A 263 9.81 -1.35 2.02
CA LEU A 263 9.29 -2.16 0.93
C LEU A 263 9.74 -1.53 -0.39
N TRP A 264 10.49 -2.26 -1.20
CA TRP A 264 10.79 -1.82 -2.58
C TRP A 264 9.49 -1.60 -3.36
N ALA A 265 9.41 -0.55 -4.17
CA ALA A 265 8.21 -0.10 -4.85
C ALA A 265 7.07 0.35 -3.92
N GLY A 266 7.28 0.35 -2.60
CA GLY A 266 6.26 0.68 -1.62
C GLY A 266 5.88 2.15 -1.63
N ARG A 267 4.57 2.43 -1.71
CA ARG A 267 3.98 3.77 -1.61
C ARG A 267 2.67 3.71 -0.83
N SER A 268 2.72 3.08 0.34
CA SER A 268 1.52 2.87 1.17
C SER A 268 1.88 2.77 2.65
N GLY A 269 0.91 3.00 3.54
CA GLY A 269 1.04 2.80 4.99
C GLY A 269 1.32 1.36 5.41
N PHE A 270 1.44 0.43 4.47
CA PHE A 270 1.87 -0.94 4.70
C PHE A 270 3.39 -1.13 4.49
N GLY A 271 4.04 -0.26 3.75
CA GLY A 271 5.48 -0.24 3.50
C GLY A 271 5.83 0.84 2.47
N PHE A 272 6.98 1.46 2.65
CA PHE A 272 7.52 2.49 1.76
C PHE A 272 8.91 2.13 1.28
N ASP A 273 9.25 2.51 0.03
CA ASP A 273 10.63 2.82 -0.30
C ASP A 273 10.93 4.31 0.00
N CYS A 274 12.13 4.76 -0.29
CA CYS A 274 12.59 6.10 0.05
C CYS A 274 11.75 7.20 -0.60
N SER A 275 11.58 7.14 -1.92
CA SER A 275 10.84 8.12 -2.71
C SER A 275 9.31 7.94 -2.64
N GLY A 276 8.84 6.72 -2.35
CA GLY A 276 7.43 6.45 -2.07
C GLY A 276 6.96 7.09 -0.77
N LEU A 277 7.81 7.11 0.28
CA LEU A 277 7.53 7.84 1.51
C LEU A 277 7.39 9.33 1.24
N THR A 278 8.39 9.95 0.60
CA THR A 278 8.37 11.39 0.31
C THR A 278 7.19 11.76 -0.58
N SER A 279 7.00 11.05 -1.71
CA SER A 279 5.93 11.39 -2.67
C SER A 279 4.52 11.24 -2.08
N LEU A 280 4.25 10.22 -1.25
CA LEU A 280 2.93 10.06 -0.67
C LEU A 280 2.66 11.07 0.46
N VAL A 281 3.67 11.37 1.28
CA VAL A 281 3.58 12.41 2.31
C VAL A 281 3.27 13.77 1.66
N TYR A 282 4.04 14.17 0.65
CA TYR A 282 3.79 15.41 -0.07
C TYR A 282 2.39 15.45 -0.71
N ARG A 283 1.94 14.34 -1.33
CA ARG A 283 0.59 14.25 -1.92
C ARG A 283 -0.53 14.51 -0.91
N VAL A 284 -0.43 13.99 0.32
CA VAL A 284 -1.42 14.22 1.39
C VAL A 284 -1.46 15.70 1.80
N HIS A 285 -0.34 16.39 1.66
CA HIS A 285 -0.21 17.81 1.89
C HIS A 285 -0.50 18.67 0.63
N GLY A 286 -1.06 18.07 -0.42
CA GLY A 286 -1.50 18.78 -1.63
C GLY A 286 -0.39 19.09 -2.64
N VAL A 287 0.82 18.61 -2.43
CA VAL A 287 1.95 18.82 -3.33
C VAL A 287 2.27 17.51 -4.07
N THR A 288 2.09 17.49 -5.38
CA THR A 288 2.46 16.34 -6.21
C THR A 288 3.92 16.49 -6.63
N ILE A 289 4.75 15.51 -6.26
CA ILE A 289 6.15 15.42 -6.66
C ILE A 289 6.39 14.10 -7.43
N PRO A 290 7.47 13.99 -8.21
CA PRO A 290 7.76 12.76 -8.94
C PRO A 290 7.88 11.53 -8.03
N ARG A 291 7.66 10.33 -8.62
CA ARG A 291 7.67 9.07 -7.88
C ARG A 291 9.07 8.65 -7.46
N ASP A 292 10.06 8.77 -8.34
CA ASP A 292 11.40 8.24 -8.15
C ASP A 292 12.38 9.30 -7.65
N ALA A 293 13.42 8.88 -6.93
CA ALA A 293 14.35 9.78 -6.24
C ALA A 293 15.13 10.67 -7.22
N ASP A 294 15.59 10.12 -8.34
CA ASP A 294 16.30 10.85 -9.39
C ASP A 294 15.40 11.90 -10.05
N ALA A 295 14.15 11.55 -10.33
CA ALA A 295 13.16 12.47 -10.87
C ALA A 295 12.78 13.58 -9.85
N GLN A 296 12.73 13.25 -8.54
CA GLN A 296 12.55 14.24 -7.48
C GLN A 296 13.75 15.21 -7.42
N MET A 297 14.97 14.69 -7.53
CA MET A 297 16.18 15.52 -7.59
C MET A 297 16.15 16.48 -8.77
N ALA A 298 15.68 16.02 -9.92
CA ALA A 298 15.59 16.83 -11.14
C ALA A 298 14.50 17.93 -11.08
N ALA A 299 13.38 17.67 -10.38
CA ALA A 299 12.20 18.53 -10.42
C ALA A 299 12.18 19.64 -9.35
N GLY A 300 12.78 19.41 -8.18
CA GLY A 300 12.73 20.36 -7.07
C GLY A 300 13.67 21.56 -7.24
N ARG A 301 13.35 22.69 -6.60
CA ARG A 301 14.24 23.86 -6.54
C ARG A 301 15.46 23.58 -5.66
N ALA A 302 16.65 23.81 -6.17
CA ALA A 302 17.90 23.59 -5.41
C ALA A 302 17.95 24.46 -4.15
N VAL A 303 18.44 23.87 -3.06
CA VAL A 303 18.64 24.52 -1.77
C VAL A 303 20.07 24.24 -1.30
N SER A 304 20.77 25.29 -0.83
CA SER A 304 22.10 25.12 -0.25
C SER A 304 22.05 24.35 1.07
N SER A 305 23.15 23.71 1.45
CA SER A 305 23.22 22.98 2.73
C SER A 305 22.94 23.87 3.94
N ALA A 306 23.29 25.17 3.88
CA ALA A 306 23.00 26.14 4.94
C ALA A 306 21.54 26.64 4.91
N GLY A 307 20.89 26.62 3.75
CA GLY A 307 19.53 27.14 3.57
C GLY A 307 18.44 26.07 3.68
N ARG A 308 18.79 24.80 3.87
CA ARG A 308 17.83 23.71 4.01
C ARG A 308 17.10 23.77 5.34
N GLY A 309 15.90 23.20 5.37
CA GLY A 309 15.06 23.14 6.55
C GLY A 309 14.06 21.99 6.50
N PRO A 310 13.23 21.86 7.55
CA PRO A 310 12.25 20.79 7.64
C PRO A 310 11.39 20.66 6.37
N GLY A 311 11.25 19.44 5.87
CA GLY A 311 10.49 19.13 4.68
C GLY A 311 11.31 19.14 3.39
N ASP A 312 12.48 19.80 3.31
CA ASP A 312 13.36 19.71 2.14
C ASP A 312 13.81 18.26 1.93
N LEU A 313 13.99 17.86 0.68
CA LEU A 313 14.44 16.52 0.32
C LEU A 313 15.96 16.50 0.14
N LEU A 314 16.62 15.52 0.76
CA LEU A 314 18.06 15.31 0.72
C LEU A 314 18.34 14.10 -0.15
N PHE A 315 19.25 14.24 -1.12
CA PHE A 315 19.52 13.23 -2.13
C PHE A 315 20.92 12.65 -1.99
N TYR A 316 21.07 11.38 -2.35
CA TYR A 316 22.28 10.61 -2.20
C TYR A 316 22.60 9.90 -3.50
N ALA A 317 23.87 10.01 -3.94
CA ALA A 317 24.34 9.47 -5.20
C ALA A 317 25.38 8.37 -5.00
N THR A 318 25.44 7.46 -5.96
CA THR A 318 26.58 6.55 -6.13
C THR A 318 27.82 7.33 -6.58
N SER A 319 28.99 6.69 -6.58
CA SER A 319 30.23 7.27 -7.12
C SER A 319 30.12 7.65 -8.62
N SER A 320 29.19 7.04 -9.36
CA SER A 320 28.89 7.40 -10.76
C SER A 320 27.93 8.59 -10.92
N GLY A 321 27.45 9.18 -9.82
CA GLY A 321 26.50 10.30 -9.83
C GLY A 321 25.03 9.89 -9.95
N TYR A 322 24.72 8.58 -10.00
CA TYR A 322 23.34 8.12 -10.04
C TYR A 322 22.65 8.34 -8.68
N ILE A 323 21.52 9.06 -8.67
CA ILE A 323 20.71 9.29 -7.46
C ILE A 323 19.93 8.00 -7.14
N HIS A 324 20.31 7.35 -6.05
CA HIS A 324 19.72 6.08 -5.65
C HIS A 324 18.86 6.16 -4.38
N HIS A 325 18.93 7.27 -3.65
CA HIS A 325 18.22 7.42 -2.38
C HIS A 325 17.80 8.87 -2.12
N VAL A 326 16.71 9.02 -1.35
CA VAL A 326 16.17 10.29 -0.86
C VAL A 326 15.72 10.16 0.60
N SER A 327 15.99 11.20 1.38
CA SER A 327 15.43 11.40 2.72
C SER A 327 14.76 12.79 2.81
N MET A 328 14.10 13.07 3.92
CA MET A 328 13.49 14.38 4.19
C MET A 328 14.22 15.02 5.37
N ASP A 329 14.68 16.26 5.23
CA ASP A 329 15.24 17.04 6.33
C ASP A 329 14.19 17.20 7.43
N ALA A 330 14.53 16.78 8.65
CA ALA A 330 13.65 16.85 9.80
C ALA A 330 13.94 18.07 10.70
N GLY A 331 14.94 18.88 10.33
CA GLY A 331 15.45 19.96 11.16
C GLY A 331 16.45 19.49 12.21
N ALA A 332 17.10 20.43 12.88
CA ALA A 332 18.06 20.16 13.94
C ALA A 332 19.19 19.16 13.57
N GLY A 333 19.58 19.11 12.30
CA GLY A 333 20.61 18.18 11.82
C GLY A 333 20.14 16.73 11.65
N LEU A 334 18.82 16.47 11.72
CA LEU A 334 18.20 15.16 11.56
C LEU A 334 17.54 15.03 10.19
N MET A 335 17.36 13.77 9.75
CA MET A 335 16.56 13.41 8.57
C MET A 335 15.64 12.24 8.89
N VAL A 336 14.47 12.20 8.29
CA VAL A 336 13.57 11.03 8.29
C VAL A 336 13.62 10.35 6.94
N GLN A 337 13.68 9.01 6.95
CA GLN A 337 13.84 8.20 5.74
C GLN A 337 13.23 6.81 5.85
N SER A 338 12.98 6.19 4.69
CA SER A 338 12.80 4.75 4.52
C SER A 338 14.04 4.21 3.80
N PRO A 339 15.01 3.59 4.52
CA PRO A 339 16.39 3.52 4.01
C PRO A 339 16.64 2.41 2.98
N ALA A 340 16.32 1.15 3.30
CA ALA A 340 16.59 0.01 2.42
C ALA A 340 15.91 -1.26 2.93
N THR A 341 15.82 -2.29 2.09
CA THR A 341 15.28 -3.61 2.45
C THR A 341 16.03 -4.21 3.65
N GLY A 342 15.28 -4.62 4.66
CA GLY A 342 15.80 -5.14 5.93
C GLY A 342 15.88 -4.10 7.04
N LYS A 343 15.62 -2.84 6.72
CA LYS A 343 15.52 -1.74 7.70
C LYS A 343 14.08 -1.21 7.78
N THR A 344 13.87 -0.26 8.68
CA THR A 344 12.57 0.39 8.90
C THR A 344 12.69 1.89 8.69
N VAL A 345 11.56 2.57 8.54
CA VAL A 345 11.50 4.04 8.59
C VAL A 345 12.14 4.52 9.91
N GLU A 346 13.04 5.47 9.80
CA GLU A 346 13.85 5.97 10.93
C GLU A 346 14.11 7.47 10.84
N THR A 347 14.45 8.07 11.98
CA THR A 347 14.99 9.44 12.06
C THR A 347 16.40 9.37 12.60
N ILE A 348 17.40 9.84 11.84
CA ILE A 348 18.82 9.74 12.15
C ILE A 348 19.54 11.06 11.83
N PRO A 349 20.78 11.28 12.36
CA PRO A 349 21.58 12.44 11.97
C PRO A 349 21.92 12.46 10.48
N VAL A 350 21.81 13.64 9.86
CA VAL A 350 22.28 13.85 8.46
C VAL A 350 23.76 13.59 8.32
N SER A 351 24.54 13.78 9.40
CA SER A 351 25.98 13.51 9.47
C SER A 351 26.35 12.03 9.56
N THR A 352 25.37 11.09 9.56
CA THR A 352 25.65 9.66 9.54
C THR A 352 26.58 9.33 8.36
N ALA A 353 27.74 8.76 8.65
CA ALA A 353 28.90 8.70 7.73
C ALA A 353 28.54 8.09 6.34
N SER A 354 27.75 7.01 6.32
CA SER A 354 27.33 6.35 5.07
C SER A 354 26.50 7.25 4.16
N TYR A 355 25.70 8.17 4.72
CA TYR A 355 24.88 9.12 3.97
C TYR A 355 25.65 10.40 3.67
N ALA A 356 26.41 10.93 4.64
CA ALA A 356 27.21 12.13 4.43
C ALA A 356 28.19 12.00 3.26
N ALA A 357 28.82 10.82 3.11
CA ALA A 357 29.75 10.54 2.00
C ALA A 357 29.08 10.48 0.62
N GLN A 358 27.75 10.27 0.54
CA GLN A 358 26.98 10.13 -0.69
C GLN A 358 26.08 11.34 -0.96
N TYR A 359 26.10 12.36 -0.11
CA TYR A 359 25.24 13.52 -0.22
C TYR A 359 25.44 14.26 -1.54
N ALA A 360 24.38 14.38 -2.34
CA ALA A 360 24.39 14.97 -3.68
C ALA A 360 23.64 16.32 -3.77
N GLY A 361 23.00 16.75 -2.69
CA GLY A 361 22.31 18.03 -2.65
C GLY A 361 20.90 17.94 -2.05
N ALA A 362 20.24 19.09 -1.96
CA ALA A 362 18.86 19.21 -1.45
C ALA A 362 17.93 19.88 -2.45
N ARG A 363 16.64 19.56 -2.35
CA ARG A 363 15.56 20.18 -3.14
C ARG A 363 14.40 20.58 -2.26
N ARG A 364 13.77 21.71 -2.60
CA ARG A 364 12.55 22.23 -1.99
C ARG A 364 11.40 22.17 -2.98
N PHE A 365 10.25 21.66 -2.53
CA PHE A 365 8.99 21.62 -3.28
C PHE A 365 7.91 22.49 -2.66
N LEU A 366 8.15 23.02 -1.47
CA LEU A 366 7.30 24.04 -0.87
C LEU A 366 7.69 25.42 -1.41
N GLY A 367 6.68 26.28 -1.59
CA GLY A 367 6.86 27.67 -1.98
C GLY A 367 7.39 28.54 -0.85
#